data_e11ea226408e7f07f8327d9570852ae7
#
_entry.id   e11ea226408e7f07f8327d9570852ae7
#
_cell.length_a   1.000
_cell.length_b   1.000
_cell.length_c   1.000
_cell.angle_alpha   90.00
_cell.angle_beta   90.00
_cell.angle_gamma   90.00
#
_symmetry.space_group_name_H-M   'P 1'
#
loop_
_entity.id
_entity.type
_entity.pdbx_description
1 polymer ?
#
loop_
_entity_poly.entity_id
_entity_poly.type
_entity_poly.pdbx_seq_one_letter_code
_entity_poly.pdbx_strand_id
1 'polypeptide(L)'
;MVMLSGSGRTLLNLADAIDQGQLCAEIALVIASRPCLGEQRARARGFDTRIIPGIIEPETLAALAQEARADWVVLAGYLQLVRIAPSLQRRVINIHPALLPDFGGPGMFGRRVHEAVLAAGRTESGCTVHYCDDQFDTGPIILQRRCPVLPDDDPDTLAARVFEQECIAYPEALNMLIREQRAPTTGEE
;
A
#
# COMPACT_ATOMS: atom_id res chain seq x y z
N MET A 1 -2.02 7.29 -8.21
CA MET A 1 -0.95 6.49 -8.84
C MET A 1 -0.64 5.29 -7.95
N VAL A 2 -0.54 4.06 -8.52
CA VAL A 2 -0.26 2.83 -7.75
C VAL A 2 1.11 2.28 -8.12
N MET A 3 1.90 1.85 -7.12
CA MET A 3 3.23 1.29 -7.33
C MET A 3 3.30 -0.15 -6.82
N LEU A 4 3.94 -1.06 -7.57
CA LEU A 4 4.02 -2.49 -7.25
C LEU A 4 5.32 -3.15 -7.72
N SER A 5 5.65 -4.34 -7.15
CA SER A 5 6.83 -5.13 -7.51
C SER A 5 6.54 -6.62 -7.73
N GLY A 6 5.31 -7.07 -7.48
CA GLY A 6 4.97 -8.49 -7.38
C GLY A 6 3.69 -8.91 -8.09
N SER A 7 2.85 -9.65 -7.40
CA SER A 7 1.64 -10.28 -7.99
C SER A 7 0.55 -9.29 -8.41
N GLY A 8 0.50 -8.09 -7.83
CA GLY A 8 -0.54 -7.09 -8.10
C GLY A 8 -1.91 -7.40 -7.47
N ARG A 9 -1.98 -8.29 -6.47
CA ARG A 9 -3.26 -8.60 -5.79
C ARG A 9 -3.90 -7.36 -5.17
N THR A 10 -3.10 -6.54 -4.50
CA THR A 10 -3.56 -5.29 -3.87
C THR A 10 -4.05 -4.28 -4.92
N LEU A 11 -3.35 -4.16 -6.07
CA LEU A 11 -3.82 -3.34 -7.19
C LEU A 11 -5.20 -3.79 -7.67
N LEU A 12 -5.38 -5.11 -7.89
CA LEU A 12 -6.67 -5.65 -8.34
C LEU A 12 -7.77 -5.40 -7.30
N ASN A 13 -7.49 -5.59 -6.02
CA ASN A 13 -8.44 -5.28 -4.96
C ASN A 13 -8.89 -3.81 -4.98
N LEU A 14 -7.95 -2.87 -5.15
CA LEU A 14 -8.29 -1.45 -5.26
C LEU A 14 -9.12 -1.17 -6.51
N ALA A 15 -8.78 -1.77 -7.65
CA ALA A 15 -9.55 -1.64 -8.89
C ALA A 15 -10.96 -2.19 -8.75
N ASP A 16 -11.12 -3.37 -8.13
CA ASP A 16 -12.42 -3.98 -7.88
C ASP A 16 -13.27 -3.14 -6.92
N ALA A 17 -12.65 -2.56 -5.88
CA ALA A 17 -13.33 -1.63 -4.97
C ALA A 17 -13.81 -0.35 -5.66
N ILE A 18 -13.06 0.15 -6.65
CA ILE A 18 -13.46 1.29 -7.49
C ILE A 18 -14.65 0.89 -8.39
N ASP A 19 -14.55 -0.24 -9.10
CA ASP A 19 -15.60 -0.73 -10.00
C ASP A 19 -16.93 -0.98 -9.26
N GLN A 20 -16.84 -1.41 -8.00
CA GLN A 20 -18.00 -1.65 -7.11
C GLN A 20 -18.52 -0.37 -6.43
N GLY A 21 -17.90 0.79 -6.65
CA GLY A 21 -18.27 2.04 -6.02
C GLY A 21 -17.93 2.12 -4.52
N GLN A 22 -17.12 1.20 -4.01
CA GLN A 22 -16.67 1.17 -2.62
C GLN A 22 -15.52 2.12 -2.36
N LEU A 23 -14.72 2.45 -3.39
CA LEU A 23 -13.63 3.42 -3.34
C LEU A 23 -13.88 4.52 -4.38
N CYS A 24 -14.04 5.78 -3.92
CA CYS A 24 -14.29 6.93 -4.77
C CYS A 24 -12.97 7.52 -5.31
N ALA A 25 -12.30 6.77 -6.16
CA ALA A 25 -11.01 7.13 -6.75
C ALA A 25 -10.89 6.59 -8.19
N GLU A 26 -9.79 6.95 -8.83
CA GLU A 26 -9.39 6.39 -10.12
C GLU A 26 -7.90 6.01 -10.07
N ILE A 27 -7.47 5.00 -10.85
CA ILE A 27 -6.07 4.61 -10.99
C ILE A 27 -5.53 5.24 -12.28
N ALA A 28 -4.91 6.41 -12.14
CA ALA A 28 -4.41 7.18 -13.27
C ALA A 28 -3.10 6.63 -13.87
N LEU A 29 -2.24 5.98 -13.07
CA LEU A 29 -0.96 5.42 -13.50
C LEU A 29 -0.57 4.27 -12.59
N VAL A 30 -0.02 3.21 -13.18
CA VAL A 30 0.63 2.10 -12.46
C VAL A 30 2.13 2.10 -12.76
N ILE A 31 2.95 2.02 -11.70
CA ILE A 31 4.41 1.87 -11.82
C ILE A 31 4.80 0.50 -11.28
N ALA A 32 5.46 -0.31 -12.10
CA ALA A 32 6.08 -1.55 -11.69
C ALA A 32 7.59 -1.37 -11.57
N SER A 33 8.21 -1.86 -10.47
CA SER A 33 9.68 -1.79 -10.31
C SER A 33 10.43 -2.78 -11.21
N ARG A 34 9.72 -3.71 -11.84
CA ARG A 34 10.26 -4.74 -12.75
C ARG A 34 9.12 -5.40 -13.53
N PRO A 35 9.43 -6.12 -14.63
CA PRO A 35 8.46 -7.03 -15.24
C PRO A 35 7.94 -8.02 -14.19
N CYS A 36 6.62 -8.12 -14.03
CA CYS A 36 5.99 -8.98 -13.02
C CYS A 36 4.52 -9.25 -13.36
N LEU A 37 3.91 -10.21 -12.67
CA LEU A 37 2.51 -10.56 -12.88
C LEU A 37 1.56 -9.37 -12.63
N GLY A 38 1.89 -8.51 -11.66
CA GLY A 38 1.10 -7.30 -11.36
C GLY A 38 1.12 -6.30 -12.51
N GLU A 39 2.24 -6.13 -13.18
CA GLU A 39 2.35 -5.29 -14.39
C GLU A 39 1.48 -5.83 -15.52
N GLN A 40 1.54 -7.15 -15.77
CA GLN A 40 0.70 -7.79 -16.79
C GLN A 40 -0.80 -7.63 -16.48
N ARG A 41 -1.19 -7.81 -15.23
CA ARG A 41 -2.57 -7.61 -14.74
C ARG A 41 -3.03 -6.16 -14.88
N ALA A 42 -2.16 -5.21 -14.59
CA ALA A 42 -2.45 -3.79 -14.76
C ALA A 42 -2.76 -3.45 -16.22
N ARG A 43 -1.92 -3.91 -17.14
CA ARG A 43 -2.14 -3.75 -18.60
C ARG A 43 -3.41 -4.44 -19.08
N ALA A 44 -3.67 -5.66 -18.60
CA ALA A 44 -4.89 -6.40 -18.94
C ALA A 44 -6.17 -5.69 -18.48
N ARG A 45 -6.09 -4.90 -17.40
CA ARG A 45 -7.18 -4.03 -16.91
C ARG A 45 -7.24 -2.66 -17.63
N GLY A 46 -6.35 -2.41 -18.59
CA GLY A 46 -6.33 -1.16 -19.37
C GLY A 46 -5.65 0.03 -18.67
N PHE A 47 -4.95 -0.17 -17.54
CA PHE A 47 -4.25 0.92 -16.87
C PHE A 47 -3.00 1.34 -17.64
N ASP A 48 -2.75 2.68 -17.73
CA ASP A 48 -1.42 3.17 -18.11
C ASP A 48 -0.39 2.58 -17.14
N THR A 49 0.59 1.83 -17.69
CA THR A 49 1.52 1.04 -16.88
C THR A 49 2.93 1.21 -17.39
N ARG A 50 3.82 1.67 -16.51
CA ARG A 50 5.24 1.89 -16.78
C ARG A 50 6.09 0.98 -15.91
N ILE A 51 7.22 0.50 -16.47
CA ILE A 51 8.23 -0.24 -15.70
C ILE A 51 9.38 0.72 -15.46
N ILE A 52 9.67 1.01 -14.18
CA ILE A 52 10.77 1.86 -13.77
C ILE A 52 11.61 1.09 -12.74
N PRO A 53 12.73 0.48 -13.18
CA PRO A 53 13.58 -0.31 -12.29
C PRO A 53 14.38 0.56 -11.30
N GLY A 54 14.69 -0.04 -10.15
CA GLY A 54 15.54 0.60 -9.15
C GLY A 54 14.79 1.62 -8.27
N ILE A 55 15.58 2.43 -7.58
CA ILE A 55 15.06 3.52 -6.74
C ILE A 55 14.72 4.69 -7.66
N ILE A 56 13.52 5.22 -7.51
CA ILE A 56 13.07 6.40 -8.22
C ILE A 56 13.49 7.62 -7.40
N GLU A 57 14.19 8.56 -8.04
CA GLU A 57 14.57 9.82 -7.37
C GLU A 57 13.32 10.64 -7.01
N PRO A 58 13.36 11.38 -5.87
CA PRO A 58 12.19 12.08 -5.32
C PRO A 58 11.51 13.02 -6.33
N GLU A 59 12.31 13.78 -7.06
CA GLU A 59 11.84 14.75 -8.07
C GLU A 59 11.19 14.04 -9.26
N THR A 60 11.74 12.88 -9.65
CA THR A 60 11.16 12.05 -10.73
C THR A 60 9.82 11.47 -10.29
N LEU A 61 9.72 10.98 -9.04
CA LEU A 61 8.46 10.48 -8.51
C LEU A 61 7.40 11.58 -8.44
N ALA A 62 7.80 12.78 -8.01
CA ALA A 62 6.92 13.94 -7.96
C ALA A 62 6.44 14.36 -9.36
N ALA A 63 7.33 14.37 -10.36
CA ALA A 63 6.99 14.67 -11.73
C ALA A 63 6.01 13.64 -12.32
N LEU A 64 6.21 12.34 -12.06
CA LEU A 64 5.29 11.28 -12.48
C LEU A 64 3.90 11.42 -11.85
N ALA A 65 3.85 11.74 -10.54
CA ALA A 65 2.59 11.98 -9.86
C ALA A 65 1.86 13.22 -10.43
N GLN A 66 2.59 14.28 -10.73
CA GLN A 66 2.05 15.50 -11.35
C GLN A 66 1.55 15.25 -12.78
N GLU A 67 2.34 14.56 -13.62
CA GLU A 67 1.96 14.17 -14.99
C GLU A 67 0.66 13.37 -15.00
N ALA A 68 0.57 12.39 -14.09
CA ALA A 68 -0.61 11.55 -13.91
C ALA A 68 -1.77 12.28 -13.18
N ARG A 69 -1.59 13.51 -12.72
CA ARG A 69 -2.55 14.24 -11.87
C ARG A 69 -2.99 13.43 -10.64
N ALA A 70 -2.05 12.67 -10.07
CA ALA A 70 -2.34 11.79 -8.96
C ALA A 70 -2.31 12.54 -7.63
N ASP A 71 -3.39 12.50 -6.88
CA ASP A 71 -3.46 13.06 -5.53
C ASP A 71 -2.66 12.22 -4.54
N TRP A 72 -2.62 10.91 -4.77
CA TRP A 72 -1.97 9.94 -3.88
C TRP A 72 -1.02 9.02 -4.63
N VAL A 73 0.10 8.67 -3.98
CA VAL A 73 1.00 7.59 -4.36
C VAL A 73 0.74 6.40 -3.42
N VAL A 74 0.26 5.30 -3.97
CA VAL A 74 -0.24 4.14 -3.22
C VAL A 74 0.69 2.96 -3.46
N LEU A 75 1.41 2.52 -2.43
CA LEU A 75 2.32 1.39 -2.52
C LEU A 75 1.54 0.08 -2.33
N ALA A 76 1.45 -0.73 -3.37
CA ALA A 76 0.70 -1.99 -3.41
C ALA A 76 1.65 -3.19 -3.54
N GLY A 77 2.47 -3.41 -2.52
CA GLY A 77 3.57 -4.38 -2.55
C GLY A 77 4.75 -3.89 -3.39
N TYR A 78 5.12 -2.63 -3.26
CA TYR A 78 6.31 -2.03 -3.84
C TYR A 78 7.51 -2.27 -2.91
N LEU A 79 8.56 -2.90 -3.41
CA LEU A 79 9.67 -3.41 -2.58
C LEU A 79 10.90 -2.49 -2.54
N GLN A 80 10.91 -1.40 -3.31
CA GLN A 80 11.99 -0.43 -3.28
C GLN A 80 11.69 0.64 -2.22
N LEU A 81 12.74 1.19 -1.61
CA LEU A 81 12.59 2.36 -0.76
C LEU A 81 12.10 3.55 -1.61
N VAL A 82 11.08 4.22 -1.14
CA VAL A 82 10.56 5.43 -1.77
C VAL A 82 11.13 6.63 -1.05
N ARG A 83 11.91 7.45 -1.75
CA ARG A 83 12.35 8.75 -1.26
C ARG A 83 11.31 9.80 -1.59
N ILE A 84 10.94 10.62 -0.64
CA ILE A 84 9.76 11.48 -0.74
C ILE A 84 10.16 12.94 -0.94
N ALA A 85 9.83 13.49 -2.10
CA ALA A 85 9.98 14.93 -2.35
C ALA A 85 9.05 15.74 -1.41
N PRO A 86 9.41 16.99 -1.04
CA PRO A 86 8.56 17.84 -0.19
C PRO A 86 7.12 17.98 -0.68
N SER A 87 6.90 18.01 -2.01
CA SER A 87 5.58 18.09 -2.64
C SER A 87 4.71 16.85 -2.47
N LEU A 88 5.31 15.70 -2.09
CA LEU A 88 4.63 14.43 -1.86
C LEU A 88 4.55 14.06 -0.37
N GLN A 89 5.01 14.92 0.54
CA GLN A 89 4.87 14.69 1.98
C GLN A 89 3.41 14.44 2.35
N ARG A 90 3.15 13.38 3.14
CA ARG A 90 1.81 12.91 3.51
C ARG A 90 0.89 12.58 2.33
N ARG A 91 1.46 12.30 1.14
CA ARG A 91 0.73 11.86 -0.05
C ARG A 91 1.19 10.50 -0.58
N VAL A 92 2.19 9.89 0.08
CA VAL A 92 2.67 8.53 -0.19
C VAL A 92 2.22 7.64 0.95
N ILE A 93 1.48 6.58 0.64
CA ILE A 93 0.95 5.63 1.63
C ILE A 93 1.31 4.20 1.26
N ASN A 94 1.47 3.37 2.28
CA ASN A 94 1.77 1.95 2.15
C ASN A 94 0.80 1.11 2.98
N ILE A 95 0.63 -0.14 2.59
CA ILE A 95 0.01 -1.16 3.42
C ILE A 95 1.05 -2.22 3.76
N HIS A 96 1.23 -2.48 5.06
CA HIS A 96 2.16 -3.45 5.60
C HIS A 96 1.38 -4.62 6.25
N PRO A 97 1.75 -5.90 5.99
CA PRO A 97 0.97 -7.05 6.43
C PRO A 97 1.24 -7.48 7.88
N ALA A 98 1.42 -6.51 8.77
CA ALA A 98 1.50 -6.71 10.22
C ALA A 98 0.97 -5.49 10.98
N LEU A 99 0.85 -5.63 12.30
CA LEU A 99 0.50 -4.55 13.22
C LEU A 99 1.77 -3.77 13.58
N LEU A 100 2.06 -2.70 12.85
CA LEU A 100 3.18 -1.82 13.15
C LEU A 100 3.06 -1.19 14.54
N PRO A 101 4.18 -0.94 15.22
CA PRO A 101 5.57 -1.01 14.74
C PRO A 101 6.17 -2.41 14.73
N ASP A 102 5.49 -3.43 15.24
CA ASP A 102 6.00 -4.79 15.27
C ASP A 102 6.11 -5.36 13.83
N PHE A 103 7.15 -6.15 13.58
CA PHE A 103 7.37 -6.86 12.31
C PHE A 103 7.45 -5.95 11.07
N GLY A 104 7.83 -4.67 11.24
CA GLY A 104 8.13 -3.72 10.16
C GLY A 104 9.63 -3.57 9.91
N GLY A 105 9.99 -2.74 8.93
CA GLY A 105 11.35 -2.34 8.64
C GLY A 105 12.07 -3.13 7.55
N PRO A 106 13.38 -2.90 7.36
CA PRO A 106 14.16 -3.48 6.27
C PRO A 106 14.08 -5.01 6.23
N GLY A 107 13.71 -5.58 5.07
CA GLY A 107 13.63 -7.03 4.87
C GLY A 107 12.32 -7.68 5.32
N MET A 108 11.43 -6.94 5.99
CA MET A 108 10.14 -7.41 6.46
C MET A 108 9.07 -7.22 5.38
N PHE A 109 8.93 -8.20 4.49
CA PHE A 109 7.93 -8.20 3.43
C PHE A 109 7.50 -9.62 3.04
N GLY A 110 6.29 -9.74 2.52
CA GLY A 110 5.72 -10.99 2.02
C GLY A 110 5.70 -12.08 3.11
N ARG A 111 6.05 -13.31 2.75
CA ARG A 111 6.01 -14.47 3.63
C ARG A 111 6.82 -14.30 4.93
N ARG A 112 7.95 -13.55 4.88
CA ARG A 112 8.84 -13.33 6.03
C ARG A 112 8.14 -12.67 7.21
N VAL A 113 7.19 -11.78 6.95
CA VAL A 113 6.42 -11.11 8.01
C VAL A 113 5.60 -12.14 8.79
N HIS A 114 4.88 -13.01 8.08
CA HIS A 114 4.03 -14.03 8.70
C HIS A 114 4.86 -15.09 9.42
N GLU A 115 6.01 -15.49 8.88
CA GLU A 115 6.99 -16.34 9.56
C GLU A 115 7.46 -15.74 10.88
N ALA A 116 7.76 -14.43 10.89
CA ALA A 116 8.19 -13.72 12.09
C ALA A 116 7.08 -13.62 13.15
N VAL A 117 5.84 -13.35 12.74
CA VAL A 117 4.66 -13.29 13.62
C VAL A 117 4.44 -14.65 14.29
N LEU A 118 4.47 -15.75 13.51
CA LEU A 118 4.30 -17.13 14.04
C LEU A 118 5.46 -17.53 14.95
N ALA A 119 6.70 -17.24 14.55
CA ALA A 119 7.89 -17.54 15.35
C ALA A 119 7.90 -16.79 16.70
N ALA A 120 7.30 -15.60 16.74
CA ALA A 120 7.14 -14.81 17.98
C ALA A 120 5.97 -15.30 18.86
N GLY A 121 5.24 -16.34 18.47
CA GLY A 121 4.11 -16.89 19.22
C GLY A 121 2.97 -15.91 19.42
N ARG A 122 2.77 -14.98 18.48
CA ARG A 122 1.69 -14.00 18.58
C ARG A 122 0.33 -14.68 18.38
N THR A 123 -0.66 -14.25 19.13
CA THR A 123 -2.06 -14.72 19.01
C THR A 123 -2.89 -13.82 18.10
N GLU A 124 -2.35 -12.68 17.70
CA GLU A 124 -2.97 -11.70 16.85
C GLU A 124 -1.97 -11.17 15.81
N SER A 125 -2.47 -10.94 14.60
CA SER A 125 -1.79 -10.29 13.48
C SER A 125 -2.75 -9.30 12.81
N GLY A 126 -2.41 -8.83 11.62
CA GLY A 126 -3.24 -7.90 10.87
C GLY A 126 -2.48 -7.14 9.81
N CYS A 127 -2.98 -5.99 9.46
CA CYS A 127 -2.32 -5.08 8.53
C CYS A 127 -2.35 -3.64 9.03
N THR A 128 -1.42 -2.83 8.53
CA THR A 128 -1.30 -1.41 8.84
C THR A 128 -1.22 -0.60 7.55
N VAL A 129 -2.14 0.34 7.38
CA VAL A 129 -2.01 1.42 6.39
C VAL A 129 -1.35 2.61 7.09
N HIS A 130 -0.28 3.13 6.50
CA HIS A 130 0.50 4.22 7.08
C HIS A 130 1.03 5.18 6.01
N TYR A 131 1.35 6.40 6.40
CA TYR A 131 2.13 7.29 5.57
C TYR A 131 3.55 6.76 5.42
N CYS A 132 4.13 6.91 4.23
CA CYS A 132 5.56 6.64 4.07
C CYS A 132 6.38 7.86 4.52
N ASP A 133 7.57 7.56 5.01
CA ASP A 133 8.67 8.49 5.22
C ASP A 133 9.94 7.94 4.55
N ASP A 134 11.11 8.48 4.89
CA ASP A 134 12.38 8.07 4.27
C ASP A 134 12.94 6.73 4.82
N GLN A 135 12.16 6.00 5.63
CA GLN A 135 12.50 4.70 6.19
C GLN A 135 11.38 3.69 5.93
N PHE A 136 11.71 2.38 6.02
CA PHE A 136 10.70 1.35 5.86
C PHE A 136 9.78 1.27 7.09
N ASP A 137 8.48 1.39 6.88
CA ASP A 137 7.39 1.10 7.81
C ASP A 137 7.40 1.91 9.11
N THR A 138 8.01 3.13 9.12
CA THR A 138 8.15 3.98 10.31
C THR A 138 7.19 5.18 10.35
N GLY A 139 6.55 5.49 9.24
CA GLY A 139 5.67 6.65 9.13
C GLY A 139 4.37 6.54 9.93
N PRO A 140 3.66 7.66 10.14
CA PRO A 140 2.44 7.70 10.94
C PRO A 140 1.35 6.74 10.45
N ILE A 141 0.76 6.01 11.39
CA ILE A 141 -0.32 5.06 11.13
C ILE A 141 -1.61 5.80 10.79
N ILE A 142 -2.30 5.35 9.74
CA ILE A 142 -3.61 5.84 9.31
C ILE A 142 -4.70 4.90 9.83
N LEU A 143 -4.54 3.59 9.59
CA LEU A 143 -5.52 2.56 9.94
C LEU A 143 -4.84 1.23 10.21
N GLN A 144 -5.31 0.49 11.20
CA GLN A 144 -4.93 -0.91 11.42
C GLN A 144 -6.18 -1.79 11.47
N ARG A 145 -6.08 -2.98 10.86
CA ARG A 145 -7.09 -4.04 11.02
C ARG A 145 -6.41 -5.29 11.54
N ARG A 146 -7.12 -5.98 12.44
CA ARG A 146 -6.60 -7.13 13.19
C ARG A 146 -7.27 -8.42 12.72
N CYS A 147 -6.54 -9.52 12.82
CA CYS A 147 -7.07 -10.88 12.68
C CYS A 147 -6.40 -11.83 13.68
N PRO A 148 -7.07 -12.91 14.07
CA PRO A 148 -6.46 -13.90 14.95
C PRO A 148 -5.35 -14.69 14.24
N VAL A 149 -4.36 -15.11 15.00
CA VAL A 149 -3.42 -16.19 14.63
C VAL A 149 -3.98 -17.47 15.24
N LEU A 150 -4.24 -18.47 14.40
CA LEU A 150 -4.83 -19.73 14.83
C LEU A 150 -3.71 -20.76 15.18
N PRO A 151 -3.99 -21.73 16.06
CA PRO A 151 -2.98 -22.70 16.48
C PRO A 151 -2.33 -23.52 15.35
N ASP A 152 -3.09 -23.76 14.29
CA ASP A 152 -2.66 -24.56 13.12
C ASP A 152 -2.22 -23.71 11.94
N ASP A 153 -2.02 -22.38 12.14
CA ASP A 153 -1.55 -21.52 11.06
C ASP A 153 -0.13 -21.84 10.65
N ASP A 154 0.05 -21.93 9.36
CA ASP A 154 1.32 -21.75 8.68
C ASP A 154 1.43 -20.32 8.09
N PRO A 155 2.60 -19.92 7.57
CA PRO A 155 2.76 -18.60 7.00
C PRO A 155 1.79 -18.28 5.84
N ASP A 156 1.35 -19.28 5.08
CA ASP A 156 0.48 -19.07 3.93
C ASP A 156 -0.99 -18.89 4.34
N THR A 157 -1.45 -19.67 5.34
CA THR A 157 -2.80 -19.53 5.92
C THR A 157 -2.95 -18.18 6.65
N LEU A 158 -1.94 -17.78 7.42
CA LEU A 158 -1.92 -16.48 8.07
C LEU A 158 -1.87 -15.35 7.03
N ALA A 159 -1.02 -15.46 5.98
CA ALA A 159 -0.95 -14.48 4.90
C ALA A 159 -2.28 -14.30 4.19
N ALA A 160 -3.02 -15.38 3.95
CA ALA A 160 -4.35 -15.30 3.32
C ALA A 160 -5.33 -14.51 4.20
N ARG A 161 -5.36 -14.80 5.51
CA ARG A 161 -6.24 -14.11 6.48
C ARG A 161 -5.87 -12.63 6.65
N VAL A 162 -4.58 -12.30 6.71
CA VAL A 162 -4.11 -10.91 6.74
C VAL A 162 -4.50 -10.19 5.46
N PHE A 163 -4.37 -10.83 4.30
CA PHE A 163 -4.74 -10.23 3.02
C PHE A 163 -6.24 -9.90 2.95
N GLU A 164 -7.12 -10.71 3.54
CA GLU A 164 -8.55 -10.36 3.68
C GLU A 164 -8.74 -9.04 4.43
N GLN A 165 -7.93 -8.80 5.48
CA GLN A 165 -7.96 -7.52 6.20
C GLN A 165 -7.39 -6.38 5.36
N GLU A 166 -6.32 -6.62 4.59
CA GLU A 166 -5.77 -5.62 3.66
C GLU A 166 -6.80 -5.18 2.61
N CYS A 167 -7.57 -6.13 2.08
CA CYS A 167 -8.62 -5.87 1.09
C CYS A 167 -9.70 -4.90 1.59
N ILE A 168 -9.93 -4.87 2.90
CA ILE A 168 -10.87 -3.95 3.54
C ILE A 168 -10.16 -2.65 3.96
N ALA A 169 -8.99 -2.78 4.60
CA ALA A 169 -8.28 -1.67 5.21
C ALA A 169 -7.84 -0.61 4.19
N TYR A 170 -7.34 -1.04 3.03
CA TYR A 170 -6.75 -0.08 2.10
C TYR A 170 -7.80 0.82 1.42
N PRO A 171 -8.92 0.29 0.86
CA PRO A 171 -10.00 1.15 0.38
C PRO A 171 -10.60 2.05 1.47
N GLU A 172 -10.75 1.53 2.70
CA GLU A 172 -11.25 2.29 3.85
C GLU A 172 -10.34 3.48 4.18
N ALA A 173 -9.03 3.24 4.32
CA ALA A 173 -8.03 4.28 4.59
C ALA A 173 -7.99 5.34 3.48
N LEU A 174 -8.01 4.92 2.21
CA LEU A 174 -8.05 5.84 1.07
C LEU A 174 -9.32 6.71 1.09
N ASN A 175 -10.49 6.14 1.37
CA ASN A 175 -11.72 6.92 1.50
C ASN A 175 -11.67 7.93 2.65
N MET A 176 -11.04 7.58 3.78
CA MET A 176 -10.83 8.52 4.89
C MET A 176 -9.99 9.71 4.43
N LEU A 177 -8.84 9.45 3.80
CA LEU A 177 -7.92 10.47 3.33
C LEU A 177 -8.53 11.38 2.24
N ILE A 178 -9.29 10.79 1.31
CA ILE A 178 -9.99 11.55 0.25
C ILE A 178 -11.05 12.48 0.86
N ARG A 179 -11.76 12.02 1.89
CA ARG A 179 -12.77 12.86 2.59
C ARG A 179 -12.10 14.00 3.36
N GLU A 180 -11.02 13.73 4.07
CA GLU A 180 -10.25 14.75 4.79
C GLU A 180 -9.72 15.82 3.86
N GLN A 181 -9.20 15.44 2.68
CA GLN A 181 -8.69 16.39 1.68
C GLN A 181 -9.80 17.26 1.06
N ARG A 182 -11.03 16.73 0.97
CA ARG A 182 -12.19 17.45 0.42
C ARG A 182 -12.95 18.28 1.46
N ALA A 183 -12.71 18.04 2.75
CA ALA A 183 -13.32 18.84 3.81
C ALA A 183 -12.83 20.30 3.68
N PRO A 184 -13.72 21.31 3.72
CA PRO A 184 -13.28 22.70 3.74
C PRO A 184 -12.41 22.90 4.98
N THR A 185 -11.22 23.49 4.80
CA THR A 185 -10.43 23.99 5.91
C THR A 185 -11.31 25.00 6.66
N THR A 186 -11.88 24.58 7.80
CA THR A 186 -12.50 25.53 8.72
C THR A 186 -11.38 26.44 9.18
N GLY A 187 -11.38 27.67 8.61
CA GLY A 187 -10.43 28.69 8.97
C GLY A 187 -10.54 28.95 10.47
N GLU A 188 -9.42 28.88 11.13
CA GLU A 188 -9.24 29.51 12.43
C GLU A 188 -9.42 31.03 12.20
N GLU A 189 -10.52 31.58 12.71
CA GLU A 189 -10.65 33.02 12.98
C GLU A 189 -9.90 33.39 14.25
#